data_fc0b69991b4be2fa154303d460cbf53e
#
_entry.id   fc0b69991b4be2fa154303d460cbf53e
#
_cell.length_a   1.000
_cell.length_b   1.000
_cell.length_c   1.000
_cell.angle_alpha   90.00
_cell.angle_beta   90.00
_cell.angle_gamma   90.00
#
_symmetry.space_group_name_H-M   'P 1'
#
loop_
_entity.id
_entity.type
_entity.pdbx_description
1 polymer ?
#
loop_
_entity_poly.entity_id
_entity_poly.type
_entity_poly.pdbx_seq_one_letter_code
_entity_poly.pdbx_strand_id
1 'polypeptide(L)'
;MINVHEVFSTSITLDEVERANQEFEQTSSDPSDKAVRLCHASTLLPLQYERFGHAFIPFSPMLCAFYAGSDQDKGDTSIYVVRIEADGSHSSVQKLACPQLNQHSHSTPVMFYLNQGESMRARRRGEGGHLIDTAAGKAPTVADTLIAEAQKLYPSMDIKGTDESIIALVYKAGKADSATVSYLSMSFNDGRHFITPREMVPDTAVKGRGPVRTKPYLVRKGPYAGRVIMPCSVDSNEGLAFVDYSDDDLRTLHQSNEITPSTELKEASAKAVFANGVVQAALFEDLGNHATEDNDLSSLGKEELEQKLSRVHMIMSARGSQVYVADSEDAGSTFSEPYAVPLYNNLAGIDCVTYMNRLLVCGKLVTDKDKCDPEAGAPLAIYVSSDGRSFTELLRLEDEPKGVFTSPYMQVDRRHHLLYVCYTDHRKAIKIRIFRLLKS
;
A
#
# COMPACT_ATOMS: atom_id res chain seq x y z
N MET A 1 17.34 4.41 -21.00
CA MET A 1 16.32 5.40 -20.57
C MET A 1 14.98 4.66 -20.54
N ILE A 2 13.99 5.06 -19.71
CA ILE A 2 12.64 4.50 -19.73
C ILE A 2 11.75 5.46 -20.51
N ASN A 3 11.04 4.96 -21.53
CA ASN A 3 10.00 5.71 -22.21
C ASN A 3 8.64 5.32 -21.64
N VAL A 4 7.74 6.28 -21.47
CA VAL A 4 6.45 6.09 -20.80
C VAL A 4 5.33 6.53 -21.74
N HIS A 5 4.37 5.61 -21.98
CA HIS A 5 3.19 5.88 -22.81
C HIS A 5 1.93 5.55 -22.04
N GLU A 6 1.02 6.51 -21.94
CA GLU A 6 -0.29 6.26 -21.34
C GLU A 6 -1.12 5.33 -22.23
N VAL A 7 -1.68 4.28 -21.63
CA VAL A 7 -2.50 3.29 -22.34
C VAL A 7 -3.95 3.29 -21.87
N PHE A 8 -4.22 3.85 -20.69
CA PHE A 8 -5.56 3.92 -20.13
C PHE A 8 -5.66 5.00 -19.06
N SER A 9 -6.81 5.65 -18.97
CA SER A 9 -7.16 6.59 -17.90
C SER A 9 -8.65 6.52 -17.61
N THR A 10 -9.00 6.54 -16.32
CA THR A 10 -10.38 6.63 -15.83
C THR A 10 -10.42 7.36 -14.50
N SER A 11 -11.63 7.68 -14.04
CA SER A 11 -11.86 8.28 -12.73
C SER A 11 -13.08 7.65 -12.08
N ILE A 12 -13.00 7.40 -10.78
CA ILE A 12 -14.12 7.06 -9.92
C ILE A 12 -14.61 8.39 -9.34
N THR A 13 -15.82 8.78 -9.71
CA THR A 13 -16.38 10.10 -9.35
C THR A 13 -17.11 10.06 -8.02
N LEU A 14 -17.26 11.22 -7.41
CA LEU A 14 -17.99 11.39 -6.17
C LEU A 14 -19.48 10.96 -6.33
N ASP A 15 -20.09 11.21 -7.50
CA ASP A 15 -21.48 10.81 -7.77
C ASP A 15 -21.67 9.28 -7.80
N GLU A 16 -20.67 8.53 -8.26
CA GLU A 16 -20.69 7.06 -8.22
C GLU A 16 -20.59 6.54 -6.79
N VAL A 17 -19.75 7.18 -5.99
CA VAL A 17 -19.57 6.85 -4.56
C VAL A 17 -20.82 7.18 -3.77
N GLU A 18 -21.45 8.32 -4.04
CA GLU A 18 -22.71 8.71 -3.39
C GLU A 18 -23.86 7.75 -3.72
N ARG A 19 -23.96 7.31 -4.98
CA ARG A 19 -24.95 6.26 -5.37
C ARG A 19 -24.71 4.97 -4.61
N ALA A 20 -23.47 4.51 -4.51
CA ALA A 20 -23.13 3.31 -3.77
C ALA A 20 -23.45 3.44 -2.28
N ASN A 21 -23.25 4.62 -1.70
CA ASN A 21 -23.63 4.91 -0.33
C ASN A 21 -25.13 4.82 -0.14
N GLN A 22 -25.94 5.43 -1.02
CA GLN A 22 -27.39 5.38 -0.97
C GLN A 22 -27.94 3.97 -1.11
N GLU A 23 -27.41 3.17 -2.04
CA GLU A 23 -27.79 1.76 -2.22
C GLU A 23 -27.49 0.93 -0.98
N PHE A 24 -26.34 1.15 -0.34
CA PHE A 24 -25.95 0.48 0.90
C PHE A 24 -26.91 0.85 2.04
N GLU A 25 -27.20 2.15 2.22
CA GLU A 25 -28.04 2.66 3.31
C GLU A 25 -29.49 2.15 3.20
N GLN A 26 -30.02 1.94 1.99
CA GLN A 26 -31.36 1.35 1.77
C GLN A 26 -31.47 -0.10 2.25
N THR A 27 -30.35 -0.83 2.27
CA THR A 27 -30.29 -2.24 2.71
C THR A 27 -29.73 -2.42 4.11
N SER A 28 -29.22 -1.34 4.72
CA SER A 28 -28.61 -1.37 6.03
C SER A 28 -29.66 -1.41 7.14
N SER A 29 -29.37 -2.17 8.19
CA SER A 29 -30.17 -2.17 9.43
C SER A 29 -29.95 -0.93 10.30
N ASP A 30 -28.93 -0.12 10.00
CA ASP A 30 -28.54 1.09 10.72
C ASP A 30 -28.08 2.15 9.71
N PRO A 31 -29.01 2.79 8.98
CA PRO A 31 -28.67 3.74 7.93
C PRO A 31 -28.09 5.02 8.50
N SER A 32 -27.07 5.55 7.80
CA SER A 32 -26.52 6.87 8.08
C SER A 32 -26.97 7.85 7.00
N ASP A 33 -27.74 8.86 7.33
CA ASP A 33 -28.22 9.92 6.41
C ASP A 33 -27.14 10.88 5.92
N LYS A 34 -25.85 10.48 5.97
CA LYS A 34 -24.73 11.35 5.68
C LYS A 34 -24.35 11.27 4.21
N ALA A 35 -24.50 12.38 3.50
CA ALA A 35 -24.07 12.52 2.12
C ALA A 35 -22.55 12.42 1.98
N VAL A 36 -22.06 11.72 0.97
CA VAL A 36 -20.64 11.66 0.64
C VAL A 36 -20.22 12.96 -0.05
N ARG A 37 -19.22 13.63 0.48
CA ARG A 37 -18.71 14.92 -0.03
C ARG A 37 -17.25 14.87 -0.46
N LEU A 38 -16.53 13.83 -0.07
CA LEU A 38 -15.13 13.61 -0.40
C LEU A 38 -14.81 12.13 -0.61
N CYS A 39 -13.83 11.88 -1.47
CA CYS A 39 -13.14 10.59 -1.56
C CYS A 39 -11.62 10.82 -1.54
N HIS A 40 -10.87 9.89 -0.93
CA HIS A 40 -9.45 10.10 -0.71
C HIS A 40 -8.66 8.80 -0.51
N ALA A 41 -7.34 8.89 -0.69
CA ALA A 41 -6.35 7.91 -0.30
C ALA A 41 -6.58 6.52 -0.91
N SER A 42 -6.59 6.47 -2.24
CA SER A 42 -6.77 5.24 -3.00
C SER A 42 -5.54 4.36 -3.04
N THR A 43 -5.78 3.06 -3.14
CA THR A 43 -4.78 2.03 -3.44
C THR A 43 -5.25 1.16 -4.59
N LEU A 44 -4.32 0.63 -5.38
CA LEU A 44 -4.59 -0.27 -6.50
C LEU A 44 -3.99 -1.64 -6.26
N LEU A 45 -4.71 -2.67 -6.68
CA LEU A 45 -4.20 -4.02 -6.72
C LEU A 45 -4.51 -4.64 -8.08
N PRO A 46 -3.55 -4.71 -9.03
CA PRO A 46 -3.70 -5.48 -10.25
C PRO A 46 -3.98 -6.95 -9.91
N LEU A 47 -5.03 -7.51 -10.51
CA LEU A 47 -5.41 -8.89 -10.28
C LEU A 47 -4.52 -9.83 -11.10
N GLN A 48 -4.09 -10.92 -10.49
CA GLN A 48 -3.27 -11.92 -11.17
C GLN A 48 -4.19 -12.85 -11.96
N TYR A 49 -4.17 -12.70 -13.28
CA TYR A 49 -4.84 -13.62 -14.18
C TYR A 49 -3.84 -14.53 -14.87
N GLU A 50 -3.87 -15.81 -14.58
CA GLU A 50 -3.03 -16.80 -15.27
C GLU A 50 -3.52 -17.13 -16.70
N ARG A 51 -4.72 -16.68 -17.07
CA ARG A 51 -5.35 -17.03 -18.35
C ARG A 51 -5.59 -15.81 -19.24
N PHE A 52 -4.54 -15.29 -19.82
CA PHE A 52 -4.65 -14.51 -21.04
C PHE A 52 -4.61 -15.45 -22.26
N GLY A 53 -5.70 -16.17 -22.51
CA GLY A 53 -5.89 -16.84 -23.79
C GLY A 53 -6.13 -15.80 -24.87
N HIS A 54 -5.21 -15.69 -25.84
CA HIS A 54 -5.36 -15.14 -27.20
C HIS A 54 -6.09 -13.77 -27.43
N ALA A 55 -6.68 -13.12 -26.44
CA ALA A 55 -7.22 -11.78 -26.58
C ALA A 55 -6.16 -10.74 -26.22
N PHE A 56 -6.02 -9.71 -27.04
CA PHE A 56 -5.20 -8.54 -26.70
C PHE A 56 -5.88 -7.78 -25.55
N ILE A 57 -5.41 -8.01 -24.34
CA ILE A 57 -5.88 -7.30 -23.15
C ILE A 57 -4.84 -6.23 -22.83
N PRO A 58 -5.19 -4.94 -22.83
CA PRO A 58 -4.22 -3.87 -22.66
C PRO A 58 -3.62 -3.80 -21.26
N PHE A 59 -4.34 -4.28 -20.23
CA PHE A 59 -3.89 -4.34 -18.84
C PHE A 59 -4.67 -5.40 -18.04
N SER A 60 -4.16 -5.80 -16.88
CA SER A 60 -4.86 -6.73 -15.99
C SER A 60 -6.04 -6.04 -15.30
N PRO A 61 -7.16 -6.73 -15.09
CA PRO A 61 -8.19 -6.25 -14.18
C PRO A 61 -7.58 -5.85 -12.84
N MET A 62 -8.17 -4.89 -12.14
CA MET A 62 -7.62 -4.40 -10.88
C MET A 62 -8.72 -4.05 -9.89
N LEU A 63 -8.37 -4.04 -8.61
CA LEU A 63 -9.17 -3.45 -7.56
C LEU A 63 -8.64 -2.07 -7.19
N CYS A 64 -9.54 -1.16 -6.88
CA CYS A 64 -9.23 0.11 -6.27
C CYS A 64 -9.99 0.22 -4.95
N ALA A 65 -9.26 0.44 -3.84
CA ALA A 65 -9.87 0.75 -2.55
C ALA A 65 -9.52 2.19 -2.16
N PHE A 66 -10.47 2.87 -1.53
CA PHE A 66 -10.32 4.23 -1.02
C PHE A 66 -11.30 4.47 0.12
N TYR A 67 -11.15 5.57 0.84
CA TYR A 67 -12.18 5.98 1.79
C TYR A 67 -12.97 7.18 1.26
N ALA A 68 -14.22 7.28 1.68
CA ALA A 68 -15.10 8.40 1.35
C ALA A 68 -16.11 8.66 2.47
N GLY A 69 -16.62 9.88 2.55
CA GLY A 69 -17.60 10.33 3.54
C GLY A 69 -17.92 11.79 3.41
N SER A 70 -18.62 12.37 4.41
CA SER A 70 -18.97 13.80 4.40
C SER A 70 -17.81 14.68 4.81
N ASP A 71 -17.03 14.23 5.78
CA ASP A 71 -15.90 14.96 6.35
C ASP A 71 -14.91 13.98 6.99
N GLN A 72 -13.61 14.17 6.73
CA GLN A 72 -12.56 13.31 7.27
C GLN A 72 -12.50 13.35 8.81
N ASP A 73 -12.81 14.48 9.39
CA ASP A 73 -12.67 14.75 10.83
C ASP A 73 -13.95 14.42 11.63
N LYS A 74 -15.06 14.12 10.97
CA LYS A 74 -16.36 13.91 11.62
C LYS A 74 -16.76 12.46 11.90
N GLY A 75 -15.87 11.52 11.68
CA GLY A 75 -16.12 10.13 12.03
C GLY A 75 -17.18 9.43 11.15
N ASP A 76 -17.29 9.79 9.88
CA ASP A 76 -18.29 9.25 8.96
C ASP A 76 -17.72 8.70 7.65
N THR A 77 -16.41 8.55 7.58
CA THR A 77 -15.79 7.94 6.41
C THR A 77 -15.89 6.41 6.45
N SER A 78 -16.08 5.81 5.29
CA SER A 78 -16.12 4.36 5.10
C SER A 78 -15.15 3.93 4.00
N ILE A 79 -14.80 2.65 3.96
CA ILE A 79 -14.00 2.08 2.87
C ILE A 79 -14.92 1.67 1.72
N TYR A 80 -14.50 2.03 0.52
CA TYR A 80 -15.13 1.66 -0.73
C TYR A 80 -14.15 0.88 -1.60
N VAL A 81 -14.67 -0.08 -2.36
CA VAL A 81 -13.91 -0.88 -3.30
C VAL A 81 -14.61 -0.87 -4.64
N VAL A 82 -13.87 -0.77 -5.72
CA VAL A 82 -14.34 -0.91 -7.08
C VAL A 82 -13.41 -1.84 -7.85
N ARG A 83 -13.98 -2.66 -8.72
CA ARG A 83 -13.26 -3.52 -9.63
C ARG A 83 -13.27 -2.89 -11.03
N ILE A 84 -12.12 -2.78 -11.65
CA ILE A 84 -11.91 -2.28 -13.01
C ILE A 84 -11.52 -3.47 -13.87
N GLU A 85 -12.29 -3.75 -14.91
CA GLU A 85 -12.04 -4.86 -15.81
C GLU A 85 -11.00 -4.48 -16.88
N ALA A 86 -10.49 -5.49 -17.58
CA ALA A 86 -9.44 -5.32 -18.58
C ALA A 86 -9.87 -4.51 -19.82
N ASP A 87 -11.16 -4.38 -20.06
CA ASP A 87 -11.75 -3.54 -21.12
C ASP A 87 -11.95 -2.07 -20.70
N GLY A 88 -11.61 -1.75 -19.44
CA GLY A 88 -11.77 -0.42 -18.86
C GLY A 88 -13.14 -0.16 -18.24
N SER A 89 -14.09 -1.10 -18.35
CA SER A 89 -15.34 -1.01 -17.60
C SER A 89 -15.06 -1.22 -16.11
N HIS A 90 -15.88 -0.63 -15.26
CA HIS A 90 -15.79 -0.88 -13.83
C HIS A 90 -17.12 -1.32 -13.25
N SER A 91 -17.06 -2.16 -12.21
CA SER A 91 -18.20 -2.54 -11.42
C SER A 91 -18.82 -1.33 -10.73
N SER A 92 -20.02 -1.49 -10.21
CA SER A 92 -20.52 -0.54 -9.21
C SER A 92 -19.53 -0.43 -8.05
N VAL A 93 -19.39 0.77 -7.53
CA VAL A 93 -18.62 1.03 -6.31
C VAL A 93 -19.33 0.31 -5.16
N GLN A 94 -18.58 -0.39 -4.32
CA GLN A 94 -19.11 -1.12 -3.17
C GLN A 94 -18.63 -0.50 -1.88
N LYS A 95 -19.55 -0.13 -0.99
CA LYS A 95 -19.25 0.25 0.38
C LYS A 95 -18.95 -1.00 1.19
N LEU A 96 -17.81 -1.04 1.89
CA LEU A 96 -17.47 -2.17 2.73
C LEU A 96 -18.29 -2.14 4.01
N ALA A 97 -19.11 -3.15 4.22
CA ALA A 97 -19.91 -3.28 5.44
C ALA A 97 -19.02 -3.53 6.66
N CYS A 98 -19.13 -2.68 7.65
CA CYS A 98 -18.48 -2.86 8.95
C CYS A 98 -19.43 -2.42 10.07
N PRO A 99 -20.46 -3.26 10.41
CA PRO A 99 -21.54 -2.88 11.34
C PRO A 99 -21.04 -2.40 12.71
N GLN A 100 -19.90 -2.92 13.16
CA GLN A 100 -19.31 -2.55 14.45
C GLN A 100 -18.67 -1.15 14.45
N LEU A 101 -18.52 -0.53 13.28
CA LEU A 101 -17.76 0.70 13.06
C LEU A 101 -18.55 1.80 12.34
N ASN A 102 -19.89 1.68 12.27
CA ASN A 102 -20.73 2.63 11.51
C ASN A 102 -20.59 4.10 11.92
N GLN A 103 -20.05 4.36 13.10
CA GLN A 103 -19.81 5.73 13.62
C GLN A 103 -18.31 6.05 13.75
N HIS A 104 -17.44 5.29 13.05
CA HIS A 104 -16.01 5.49 13.06
C HIS A 104 -15.53 6.06 11.73
N SER A 105 -14.52 6.92 11.77
CA SER A 105 -13.76 7.27 10.57
C SER A 105 -12.91 6.11 10.13
N HIS A 106 -13.02 5.71 8.86
CA HIS A 106 -12.17 4.73 8.22
C HIS A 106 -11.17 5.46 7.32
N SER A 107 -9.92 5.05 7.35
CA SER A 107 -8.85 5.69 6.58
C SER A 107 -7.77 4.70 6.14
N THR A 108 -6.89 5.17 5.28
CA THR A 108 -5.66 4.47 4.86
C THR A 108 -5.84 3.00 4.43
N PRO A 109 -6.78 2.67 3.51
CA PRO A 109 -6.93 1.31 3.04
C PRO A 109 -5.69 0.88 2.25
N VAL A 110 -5.25 -0.39 2.48
CA VAL A 110 -4.15 -1.02 1.78
C VAL A 110 -4.56 -2.41 1.36
N MET A 111 -4.47 -2.73 0.08
CA MET A 111 -4.75 -4.05 -0.46
C MET A 111 -3.47 -4.72 -0.94
N PHE A 112 -3.34 -6.01 -0.67
CA PHE A 112 -2.23 -6.83 -1.14
C PHE A 112 -2.58 -8.31 -1.14
N TYR A 113 -1.81 -9.07 -1.88
CA TYR A 113 -1.94 -10.52 -1.87
C TYR A 113 -1.18 -11.11 -0.70
N LEU A 114 -1.82 -12.03 0.01
CA LEU A 114 -1.15 -13.01 0.86
C LEU A 114 -0.72 -14.21 0.01
N ASN A 115 0.30 -14.95 0.48
CA ASN A 115 0.67 -16.26 -0.09
C ASN A 115 1.33 -16.26 -1.48
N GLN A 116 1.95 -15.17 -1.91
CA GLN A 116 2.63 -15.11 -3.21
C GLN A 116 4.08 -15.59 -3.21
N GLY A 117 4.67 -15.92 -2.07
CA GLY A 117 6.04 -16.40 -2.00
C GLY A 117 6.17 -17.87 -2.42
N GLU A 118 7.16 -18.22 -3.27
CA GLU A 118 7.47 -19.61 -3.63
C GLU A 118 7.72 -20.50 -2.41
N SER A 119 8.36 -19.96 -1.38
CA SER A 119 8.62 -20.69 -0.12
C SER A 119 7.34 -20.99 0.66
N MET A 120 6.34 -20.11 0.60
CA MET A 120 5.03 -20.35 1.21
C MET A 120 4.28 -21.44 0.44
N ARG A 121 4.31 -21.40 -0.90
CA ARG A 121 3.78 -22.47 -1.75
C ARG A 121 4.50 -23.80 -1.50
N ALA A 122 5.82 -23.79 -1.32
CA ALA A 122 6.62 -24.98 -1.01
C ALA A 122 6.31 -25.55 0.39
N ARG A 123 6.20 -24.71 1.41
CA ARG A 123 5.78 -25.13 2.76
C ARG A 123 4.39 -25.75 2.76
N ARG A 124 3.45 -25.19 2.02
CA ARG A 124 2.12 -25.75 1.86
C ARG A 124 2.08 -27.09 1.16
N ARG A 125 2.91 -27.31 0.13
CA ARG A 125 3.00 -28.58 -0.59
C ARG A 125 3.71 -29.67 0.21
N GLY A 126 4.70 -29.32 1.05
CA GLY A 126 5.54 -30.27 1.77
C GLY A 126 5.02 -30.71 3.12
N GLU A 127 4.25 -29.87 3.80
CA GLU A 127 3.85 -30.10 5.20
C GLU A 127 2.36 -30.44 5.39
N GLY A 128 1.61 -30.71 4.31
CA GLY A 128 0.16 -30.89 4.40
C GLY A 128 -0.51 -29.63 4.93
N GLY A 129 0.06 -28.48 4.62
CA GLY A 129 -0.12 -27.22 5.29
C GLY A 129 -1.57 -26.75 5.28
N HIS A 130 -2.16 -26.86 6.43
CA HIS A 130 -3.38 -26.14 6.73
C HIS A 130 -3.01 -24.67 6.93
N LEU A 131 -3.70 -23.75 6.24
CA LEU A 131 -3.68 -22.32 6.58
C LEU A 131 -4.06 -22.08 8.05
N ILE A 132 -4.68 -23.07 8.66
CA ILE A 132 -5.06 -23.13 10.07
C ILE A 132 -4.22 -24.24 10.73
N ASP A 133 -2.95 -24.02 10.91
CA ASP A 133 -2.19 -24.75 11.90
C ASP A 133 -2.23 -23.96 13.21
N THR A 134 -3.36 -24.05 13.88
CA THR A 134 -3.43 -23.65 15.28
C THR A 134 -2.53 -24.65 16.01
N ALA A 135 -1.30 -24.25 16.29
CA ALA A 135 -0.45 -24.97 17.21
C ALA A 135 -1.30 -25.33 18.43
N ALA A 136 -1.46 -26.62 18.68
CA ALA A 136 -2.42 -27.16 19.65
C ALA A 136 -2.34 -26.35 20.96
N GLY A 137 -3.41 -25.63 21.31
CA GLY A 137 -3.52 -24.82 22.51
C GLY A 137 -3.38 -23.31 22.38
N LYS A 138 -3.11 -22.75 21.21
CA LYS A 138 -3.17 -21.29 21.00
C LYS A 138 -4.57 -20.85 20.56
N ALA A 139 -5.02 -19.71 21.04
CA ALA A 139 -6.27 -19.09 20.58
C ALA A 139 -6.15 -18.74 19.07
N PRO A 140 -7.25 -18.91 18.28
CA PRO A 140 -7.24 -18.55 16.87
C PRO A 140 -6.96 -17.05 16.70
N THR A 141 -6.12 -16.72 15.72
CA THR A 141 -5.83 -15.33 15.38
C THR A 141 -6.96 -14.70 14.55
N VAL A 142 -6.87 -13.40 14.30
CA VAL A 142 -7.83 -12.69 13.43
C VAL A 142 -7.83 -13.29 12.03
N ALA A 143 -6.66 -13.57 11.47
CA ALA A 143 -6.53 -14.20 10.15
C ALA A 143 -7.17 -15.61 10.13
N ASP A 144 -6.95 -16.43 11.16
CA ASP A 144 -7.57 -17.76 11.27
C ASP A 144 -9.11 -17.67 11.32
N THR A 145 -9.63 -16.68 12.04
CA THR A 145 -11.08 -16.46 12.14
C THR A 145 -11.69 -16.09 10.80
N LEU A 146 -11.04 -15.20 10.03
CA LEU A 146 -11.49 -14.78 8.69
C LEU A 146 -11.45 -15.95 7.70
N ILE A 147 -10.40 -16.77 7.75
CA ILE A 147 -10.29 -17.96 6.91
C ILE A 147 -11.38 -18.98 7.25
N ALA A 148 -11.64 -19.22 8.53
CA ALA A 148 -12.71 -20.14 8.96
C ALA A 148 -14.10 -19.64 8.56
N GLU A 149 -14.35 -18.34 8.57
CA GLU A 149 -15.58 -17.72 8.09
C GLU A 149 -15.71 -17.90 6.58
N ALA A 150 -14.65 -17.67 5.81
CA ALA A 150 -14.61 -17.90 4.37
C ALA A 150 -14.91 -19.37 4.00
N GLN A 151 -14.39 -20.32 4.72
CA GLN A 151 -14.67 -21.76 4.50
C GLN A 151 -16.14 -22.11 4.68
N LYS A 152 -16.84 -21.42 5.58
CA LYS A 152 -18.30 -21.59 5.76
C LYS A 152 -19.10 -20.96 4.63
N LEU A 153 -18.68 -19.78 4.16
CA LEU A 153 -19.34 -19.06 3.06
C LEU A 153 -19.10 -19.73 1.71
N TYR A 154 -17.94 -20.33 1.51
CA TYR A 154 -17.50 -20.95 0.26
C TYR A 154 -17.05 -22.40 0.49
N PRO A 155 -17.98 -23.33 0.83
CA PRO A 155 -17.62 -24.70 1.21
C PRO A 155 -17.01 -25.52 0.06
N SER A 156 -17.22 -25.12 -1.17
CA SER A 156 -16.61 -25.74 -2.37
C SER A 156 -15.21 -25.22 -2.68
N MET A 157 -14.77 -24.15 -2.03
CA MET A 157 -13.45 -23.58 -2.18
C MET A 157 -12.45 -24.36 -1.32
N ASP A 158 -11.39 -24.88 -1.93
CA ASP A 158 -10.27 -25.42 -1.16
C ASP A 158 -9.35 -24.29 -0.68
N ILE A 159 -9.78 -23.59 0.36
CA ILE A 159 -8.99 -22.52 1.00
C ILE A 159 -7.76 -23.09 1.71
N LYS A 160 -7.69 -24.42 1.90
CA LYS A 160 -6.70 -25.07 2.75
C LYS A 160 -5.34 -25.35 2.10
N GLY A 161 -5.20 -25.28 0.80
CA GLY A 161 -3.95 -25.76 0.23
C GLY A 161 -3.66 -25.34 -1.18
N THR A 162 -4.50 -24.55 -1.78
CA THR A 162 -4.44 -24.27 -3.19
C THR A 162 -3.77 -22.96 -3.56
N ASP A 163 -3.50 -22.84 -4.82
CA ASP A 163 -2.96 -21.70 -5.52
C ASP A 163 -3.88 -20.46 -5.53
N GLU A 164 -4.96 -20.48 -4.77
CA GLU A 164 -5.90 -19.36 -4.70
C GLU A 164 -5.29 -18.18 -3.94
N SER A 165 -5.30 -17.05 -4.60
CA SER A 165 -4.74 -15.81 -4.06
C SER A 165 -5.71 -15.20 -3.04
N ILE A 166 -5.27 -15.07 -1.80
CA ILE A 166 -6.02 -14.36 -0.76
C ILE A 166 -5.65 -12.88 -0.85
N ILE A 167 -6.65 -12.03 -1.01
CA ILE A 167 -6.48 -10.58 -0.97
C ILE A 167 -6.77 -10.11 0.45
N ALA A 168 -5.76 -9.53 1.10
CA ALA A 168 -5.92 -8.81 2.36
C ALA A 168 -6.24 -7.34 2.09
N LEU A 169 -7.15 -6.78 2.87
CA LEU A 169 -7.44 -5.37 2.97
C LEU A 169 -7.25 -4.93 4.41
N VAL A 170 -6.25 -4.12 4.67
CA VAL A 170 -5.95 -3.55 5.98
C VAL A 170 -6.24 -2.05 5.95
N TYR A 171 -6.85 -1.53 7.01
CA TYR A 171 -7.16 -0.11 7.11
C TYR A 171 -7.25 0.32 8.59
N LYS A 172 -7.19 1.62 8.85
CA LYS A 172 -7.43 2.19 10.18
C LYS A 172 -8.89 2.60 10.34
N ALA A 173 -9.44 2.40 11.54
CA ALA A 173 -10.72 2.98 11.92
C ALA A 173 -10.73 3.42 13.39
N GLY A 174 -11.45 4.49 13.67
CA GLY A 174 -11.57 5.04 15.04
C GLY A 174 -12.66 6.10 15.15
N LYS A 175 -13.08 6.40 16.38
CA LYS A 175 -13.95 7.52 16.65
C LYS A 175 -13.18 8.85 16.51
N ALA A 176 -13.89 9.92 16.19
CA ALA A 176 -13.30 11.25 15.97
C ALA A 176 -12.33 11.70 17.09
N ASP A 177 -12.62 11.34 18.34
CA ASP A 177 -11.86 11.76 19.52
C ASP A 177 -11.01 10.62 20.12
N SER A 178 -10.83 9.51 19.42
CA SER A 178 -10.05 8.37 19.90
C SER A 178 -8.99 7.97 18.90
N ALA A 179 -7.91 7.39 19.40
CA ALA A 179 -6.91 6.78 18.54
C ALA A 179 -7.54 5.68 17.66
N THR A 180 -7.12 5.61 16.41
CA THR A 180 -7.56 4.56 15.48
C THR A 180 -6.98 3.21 15.86
N VAL A 181 -7.59 2.15 15.38
CA VAL A 181 -7.07 0.77 15.41
C VAL A 181 -7.08 0.18 14.01
N SER A 182 -6.25 -0.81 13.78
CA SER A 182 -6.16 -1.50 12.48
C SER A 182 -7.20 -2.60 12.37
N TYR A 183 -7.80 -2.70 11.20
CA TYR A 183 -8.76 -3.74 10.83
C TYR A 183 -8.25 -4.52 9.63
N LEU A 184 -8.51 -5.82 9.64
CA LEU A 184 -8.22 -6.74 8.53
C LEU A 184 -9.53 -7.31 8.00
N SER A 185 -9.69 -7.24 6.69
CA SER A 185 -10.67 -8.00 5.92
C SER A 185 -9.95 -8.81 4.85
N MET A 186 -10.56 -9.89 4.39
CA MET A 186 -10.01 -10.77 3.37
C MET A 186 -11.01 -11.04 2.27
N SER A 187 -10.54 -11.18 1.05
CA SER A 187 -11.31 -11.69 -0.08
C SER A 187 -10.65 -12.95 -0.63
N PHE A 188 -11.48 -13.93 -0.96
CA PHE A 188 -11.11 -15.24 -1.50
C PHE A 188 -11.65 -15.46 -2.93
N ASN A 189 -12.19 -14.43 -3.55
CA ASN A 189 -12.84 -14.47 -4.85
C ASN A 189 -12.49 -13.24 -5.72
N ASP A 190 -11.22 -12.90 -5.80
CA ASP A 190 -10.69 -11.78 -6.60
C ASP A 190 -11.31 -10.42 -6.27
N GLY A 191 -11.57 -10.17 -4.99
CA GLY A 191 -12.12 -8.90 -4.53
C GLY A 191 -13.60 -8.68 -4.79
N ARG A 192 -14.33 -9.70 -5.24
CA ARG A 192 -15.79 -9.60 -5.47
C ARG A 192 -16.57 -9.50 -4.17
N HIS A 193 -16.04 -10.08 -3.11
CA HIS A 193 -16.58 -9.99 -1.77
C HIS A 193 -15.44 -9.99 -0.73
N PHE A 194 -15.55 -9.11 0.24
CA PHE A 194 -14.68 -9.04 1.41
C PHE A 194 -15.45 -9.51 2.65
N ILE A 195 -14.82 -10.38 3.43
CA ILE A 195 -15.38 -10.85 4.70
C ILE A 195 -15.44 -9.69 5.69
N THR A 196 -16.43 -9.70 6.57
CA THR A 196 -16.61 -8.67 7.61
C THR A 196 -15.30 -8.41 8.36
N PRO A 197 -14.83 -7.16 8.38
CA PRO A 197 -13.54 -6.81 8.98
C PRO A 197 -13.46 -7.12 10.47
N ARG A 198 -12.28 -7.49 10.94
CA ARG A 198 -11.95 -7.76 12.33
C ARG A 198 -10.80 -6.85 12.77
N GLU A 199 -10.85 -6.42 14.01
CA GLU A 199 -9.75 -5.68 14.62
C GLU A 199 -8.49 -6.56 14.69
N MET A 200 -7.36 -6.01 14.25
CA MET A 200 -6.04 -6.65 14.37
C MET A 200 -5.47 -6.39 15.76
N VAL A 201 -4.89 -7.42 16.34
CA VAL A 201 -4.25 -7.33 17.67
C VAL A 201 -2.74 -7.42 17.46
N PRO A 202 -2.00 -6.31 17.43
CA PRO A 202 -0.54 -6.35 17.35
C PRO A 202 0.09 -6.83 18.66
N ASP A 203 1.34 -7.26 18.59
CA ASP A 203 2.14 -7.70 19.76
C ASP A 203 2.30 -6.59 20.81
N THR A 204 2.33 -5.34 20.40
CA THR A 204 2.35 -4.17 21.28
C THR A 204 1.13 -3.29 21.01
N ALA A 205 0.37 -3.01 22.06
CA ALA A 205 -0.81 -2.14 21.98
C ALA A 205 -0.41 -0.66 21.98
N VAL A 206 0.01 -0.13 20.83
CA VAL A 206 0.23 1.31 20.66
C VAL A 206 -1.01 1.93 20.02
N LYS A 207 -1.57 2.95 20.65
CA LYS A 207 -2.75 3.66 20.15
C LYS A 207 -2.46 4.30 18.78
N GLY A 208 -3.37 4.09 17.84
CA GLY A 208 -3.26 4.66 16.50
C GLY A 208 -2.25 3.98 15.59
N ARG A 209 -1.69 2.83 15.97
CA ARG A 209 -0.79 2.02 15.15
C ARG A 209 -1.52 1.42 13.96
N GLY A 210 -0.92 1.51 12.78
CA GLY A 210 -1.47 0.87 11.59
C GLY A 210 -0.90 1.43 10.29
N PRO A 211 -1.39 0.93 9.14
CA PRO A 211 -0.82 1.23 7.83
C PRO A 211 -0.89 2.71 7.47
N VAL A 212 0.08 3.15 6.67
CA VAL A 212 0.15 4.52 6.13
C VAL A 212 -0.32 4.62 4.67
N ARG A 213 -1.08 3.65 4.18
CA ARG A 213 -1.67 3.62 2.84
C ARG A 213 -0.72 3.20 1.72
N THR A 214 0.58 3.13 1.92
CA THR A 214 1.51 2.60 0.93
C THR A 214 1.53 1.08 0.93
N LYS A 215 1.90 0.50 -0.21
CA LYS A 215 1.85 -0.95 -0.38
C LYS A 215 2.79 -1.67 0.57
N PRO A 216 2.33 -2.80 1.16
CA PRO A 216 3.23 -3.72 1.80
C PRO A 216 4.23 -4.32 0.82
N TYR A 217 5.40 -4.62 1.32
CA TYR A 217 6.42 -5.36 0.60
C TYR A 217 6.38 -6.83 1.00
N LEU A 218 6.23 -7.72 0.01
CA LEU A 218 6.31 -9.16 0.24
C LEU A 218 7.70 -9.66 -0.13
N VAL A 219 8.42 -10.19 0.84
CA VAL A 219 9.73 -10.82 0.63
C VAL A 219 9.52 -12.15 -0.10
N ARG A 220 9.93 -12.22 -1.36
CA ARG A 220 9.66 -13.39 -2.22
C ARG A 220 10.71 -14.46 -2.13
N LYS A 221 11.95 -14.12 -1.82
CA LYS A 221 13.13 -15.00 -1.83
C LYS A 221 14.01 -14.74 -0.60
N GLY A 222 14.96 -15.64 -0.37
CA GLY A 222 15.93 -15.51 0.71
C GLY A 222 15.43 -16.03 2.06
N PRO A 223 16.16 -15.75 3.14
CA PRO A 223 15.88 -16.30 4.47
C PRO A 223 14.55 -15.84 5.06
N TYR A 224 14.05 -14.69 4.64
CA TYR A 224 12.78 -14.11 5.09
C TYR A 224 11.64 -14.31 4.08
N ALA A 225 11.77 -15.23 3.13
CA ALA A 225 10.76 -15.44 2.11
C ALA A 225 9.39 -15.79 2.72
N GLY A 226 8.35 -15.06 2.31
CA GLY A 226 7.00 -15.14 2.84
C GLY A 226 6.66 -14.03 3.84
N ARG A 227 7.66 -13.26 4.32
CA ARG A 227 7.42 -12.12 5.19
C ARG A 227 6.66 -11.01 4.46
N VAL A 228 5.63 -10.51 5.11
CA VAL A 228 4.91 -9.28 4.71
C VAL A 228 5.42 -8.13 5.57
N ILE A 229 5.83 -7.02 4.95
CA ILE A 229 6.33 -5.84 5.63
C ILE A 229 5.42 -4.67 5.28
N MET A 230 4.74 -4.07 6.26
CA MET A 230 3.78 -2.98 6.07
C MET A 230 4.34 -1.68 6.63
N PRO A 231 4.49 -0.61 5.83
CA PRO A 231 4.78 0.71 6.37
C PRO A 231 3.65 1.18 7.30
N CYS A 232 4.01 1.55 8.50
CA CYS A 232 3.08 1.93 9.56
C CYS A 232 3.46 3.25 10.22
N SER A 233 2.50 3.83 10.92
CA SER A 233 2.68 4.97 11.81
C SER A 233 1.71 4.88 12.98
N VAL A 234 1.91 5.73 13.97
CA VAL A 234 0.97 5.98 15.05
C VAL A 234 0.25 7.32 14.85
N ASP A 235 -0.97 7.44 15.38
CA ASP A 235 -1.75 8.68 15.32
C ASP A 235 -1.26 9.68 16.40
N SER A 236 0.02 10.01 16.37
CA SER A 236 0.58 11.03 17.25
C SER A 236 1.06 12.22 16.44
N ASN A 237 1.13 13.39 17.07
CA ASN A 237 1.68 14.59 16.44
C ASN A 237 3.17 14.44 16.06
N GLU A 238 3.85 13.44 16.61
CA GLU A 238 5.26 13.17 16.35
C GLU A 238 5.50 12.25 15.15
N GLY A 239 4.45 11.55 14.65
CA GLY A 239 4.43 10.79 13.39
C GLY A 239 5.70 9.97 13.12
N LEU A 240 5.95 8.95 13.94
CA LEU A 240 7.11 8.09 13.75
C LEU A 240 6.88 7.10 12.61
N ALA A 241 7.89 6.85 11.79
CA ALA A 241 7.87 5.81 10.78
C ALA A 241 8.45 4.51 11.34
N PHE A 242 7.79 3.41 11.06
CA PHE A 242 8.23 2.05 11.33
C PHE A 242 7.50 1.08 10.38
N VAL A 243 7.79 -0.18 10.47
CA VAL A 243 7.01 -1.20 9.79
C VAL A 243 6.41 -2.17 10.80
N ASP A 244 5.24 -2.70 10.45
CA ASP A 244 4.75 -3.95 10.99
C ASP A 244 5.12 -5.08 10.02
N TYR A 245 5.73 -6.16 10.51
CA TYR A 245 6.02 -7.31 9.68
C TYR A 245 5.41 -8.59 10.27
N SER A 246 5.12 -9.53 9.38
CA SER A 246 4.55 -10.82 9.72
C SER A 246 5.23 -11.93 8.91
N ASP A 247 5.58 -13.01 9.58
CA ASP A 247 6.16 -14.22 8.98
C ASP A 247 5.13 -15.34 8.81
N ASP A 248 3.87 -15.09 9.18
CA ASP A 248 2.83 -16.11 9.33
C ASP A 248 1.45 -15.67 8.78
N ASP A 249 1.44 -14.98 7.63
CA ASP A 249 0.21 -14.53 6.94
C ASP A 249 -0.67 -13.61 7.81
N LEU A 250 -0.08 -12.64 8.48
CA LEU A 250 -0.72 -11.67 9.37
C LEU A 250 -1.34 -12.27 10.65
N ARG A 251 -0.95 -13.48 11.05
CA ARG A 251 -1.39 -14.06 12.33
C ARG A 251 -0.74 -13.34 13.50
N THR A 252 0.54 -13.04 13.37
CA THR A 252 1.28 -12.21 14.31
C THR A 252 1.87 -10.99 13.61
N LEU A 253 1.90 -9.87 14.29
CA LEU A 253 2.49 -8.62 13.83
C LEU A 253 3.60 -8.20 14.79
N HIS A 254 4.77 -7.98 14.24
CA HIS A 254 5.94 -7.49 14.95
C HIS A 254 6.29 -6.09 14.47
N GLN A 255 6.66 -5.22 15.38
CA GLN A 255 7.10 -3.87 15.06
C GLN A 255 8.62 -3.81 14.89
N SER A 256 9.10 -3.12 13.84
CA SER A 256 10.51 -2.74 13.73
C SER A 256 10.90 -1.70 14.78
N ASN A 257 12.18 -1.33 14.83
CA ASN A 257 12.54 -0.09 15.50
C ASN A 257 11.84 1.11 14.85
N GLU A 258 11.56 2.12 15.66
CA GLU A 258 11.14 3.43 15.16
C GLU A 258 12.30 4.12 14.46
N ILE A 259 12.05 4.66 13.28
CA ILE A 259 13.06 5.38 12.51
C ILE A 259 13.12 6.80 13.04
N THR A 260 14.19 7.09 13.76
CA THR A 260 14.46 8.40 14.36
C THR A 260 15.78 8.94 13.85
N PRO A 261 15.92 10.26 13.67
CA PRO A 261 17.21 10.87 13.34
C PRO A 261 18.18 10.72 14.51
N SER A 262 19.46 10.51 14.18
CA SER A 262 20.51 10.45 15.18
C SER A 262 20.62 11.71 16.02
N THR A 263 21.28 11.57 17.17
CA THR A 263 21.62 12.71 18.02
C THR A 263 22.53 13.73 17.33
N GLU A 264 23.30 13.33 16.32
CA GLU A 264 24.18 14.21 15.53
C GLU A 264 23.42 14.98 14.44
N LEU A 265 22.38 14.39 13.83
CA LEU A 265 21.42 15.11 12.98
C LEU A 265 20.47 16.02 13.78
N LYS A 266 20.58 16.03 15.10
CA LYS A 266 19.83 16.92 16.00
C LYS A 266 20.30 18.39 15.96
N GLU A 267 21.14 18.77 15.05
CA GLU A 267 21.35 20.18 14.72
C GLU A 267 20.01 20.83 14.33
N ALA A 268 19.83 22.08 14.71
CA ALA A 268 18.53 22.75 14.85
C ALA A 268 17.54 22.62 13.66
N SER A 269 18.02 22.34 12.45
CA SER A 269 17.19 22.17 11.26
C SER A 269 16.62 20.75 11.10
N ALA A 270 17.40 19.70 11.38
CA ALA A 270 16.94 18.31 11.25
C ALA A 270 15.96 17.94 12.39
N LYS A 271 16.17 18.47 13.59
CA LYS A 271 15.28 18.28 14.73
C LYS A 271 13.88 18.87 14.47
N ALA A 272 13.81 20.01 13.78
CA ALA A 272 12.53 20.62 13.41
C ALA A 272 11.78 19.79 12.33
N VAL A 273 12.47 19.09 11.46
CA VAL A 273 11.90 18.30 10.36
C VAL A 273 11.29 17.00 10.88
N PHE A 274 11.97 16.29 11.77
CA PHE A 274 11.42 15.05 12.37
C PHE A 274 10.52 15.31 13.58
N ALA A 275 10.70 16.40 14.32
CA ALA A 275 9.79 16.78 15.41
C ALA A 275 8.36 17.03 14.94
N ASN A 276 8.16 17.28 13.64
CA ASN A 276 6.83 17.42 13.03
C ASN A 276 6.31 16.13 12.40
N GLY A 277 7.06 15.03 12.48
CA GLY A 277 6.68 13.69 12.09
C GLY A 277 6.81 13.35 10.60
N VAL A 278 6.77 12.05 10.33
CA VAL A 278 6.71 11.49 8.98
C VAL A 278 5.25 11.49 8.52
N VAL A 279 5.01 12.05 7.35
CA VAL A 279 3.65 12.10 6.76
C VAL A 279 3.31 10.78 6.10
N GLN A 280 4.27 10.18 5.41
CA GLN A 280 4.09 8.93 4.68
C GLN A 280 5.44 8.26 4.40
N ALA A 281 5.45 6.93 4.46
CA ALA A 281 6.58 6.09 4.13
C ALA A 281 6.20 5.06 3.07
N ALA A 282 7.12 4.70 2.19
CA ALA A 282 6.96 3.66 1.20
C ALA A 282 8.21 2.78 1.13
N LEU A 283 8.02 1.48 0.90
CA LEU A 283 9.10 0.51 0.83
C LEU A 283 9.51 0.25 -0.62
N PHE A 284 10.80 0.03 -0.81
CA PHE A 284 11.33 -0.46 -2.07
C PHE A 284 12.46 -1.48 -1.83
N GLU A 285 12.62 -2.39 -2.77
CA GLU A 285 13.68 -3.39 -2.76
C GLU A 285 15.02 -2.80 -3.23
N ASP A 286 16.13 -3.38 -2.83
CA ASP A 286 17.47 -2.99 -3.30
C ASP A 286 17.52 -2.96 -4.83
N LEU A 287 18.07 -1.89 -5.39
CA LEU A 287 18.13 -1.66 -6.85
C LEU A 287 19.00 -2.68 -7.60
N GLY A 288 19.73 -3.51 -6.91
CA GLY A 288 20.49 -4.62 -7.50
C GLY A 288 19.79 -5.99 -7.45
N ASN A 289 18.58 -6.08 -6.88
CA ASN A 289 17.92 -7.36 -6.56
C ASN A 289 16.99 -7.92 -7.63
N HIS A 290 16.85 -7.27 -8.78
CA HIS A 290 16.00 -7.80 -9.86
C HIS A 290 16.65 -9.00 -10.54
N ALA A 291 16.71 -10.10 -9.80
CA ALA A 291 17.20 -11.41 -10.26
C ALA A 291 16.41 -12.00 -11.44
N THR A 292 15.34 -11.33 -11.87
CA THR A 292 14.41 -11.90 -12.84
C THR A 292 14.57 -11.36 -14.25
N GLU A 293 15.27 -10.24 -14.44
CA GLU A 293 15.21 -9.59 -15.75
C GLU A 293 16.57 -9.27 -16.38
N ASP A 294 17.63 -8.91 -15.65
CA ASP A 294 18.92 -8.53 -16.26
C ASP A 294 20.17 -8.79 -15.38
N ASN A 295 20.03 -9.22 -14.13
CA ASN A 295 21.18 -9.48 -13.25
C ASN A 295 21.30 -10.99 -12.96
N ASP A 296 22.37 -11.57 -13.42
CA ASP A 296 22.74 -12.94 -13.08
C ASP A 296 23.26 -12.99 -11.63
N LEU A 297 22.34 -13.17 -10.66
CA LEU A 297 22.70 -13.39 -9.27
C LEU A 297 23.31 -14.77 -9.02
N SER A 298 23.38 -15.63 -10.04
CA SER A 298 23.97 -16.98 -9.94
C SER A 298 25.48 -16.95 -9.66
N SER A 299 26.13 -15.83 -9.94
CA SER A 299 27.56 -15.62 -9.66
C SER A 299 27.86 -15.24 -8.19
N LEU A 300 26.84 -14.88 -7.40
CA LEU A 300 27.02 -14.47 -6.02
C LEU A 300 27.18 -15.69 -5.09
N GLY A 301 28.04 -15.54 -4.08
CA GLY A 301 28.09 -16.50 -2.98
C GLY A 301 26.76 -16.53 -2.21
N LYS A 302 26.46 -17.67 -1.57
CA LYS A 302 25.19 -17.87 -0.85
C LYS A 302 24.91 -16.76 0.17
N GLU A 303 25.90 -16.40 0.98
CA GLU A 303 25.77 -15.36 2.02
C GLU A 303 25.50 -13.98 1.42
N GLU A 304 26.23 -13.62 0.36
CA GLU A 304 26.03 -12.36 -0.34
C GLU A 304 24.65 -12.27 -0.99
N LEU A 305 24.18 -13.38 -1.58
CA LEU A 305 22.84 -13.47 -2.12
C LEU A 305 21.76 -13.33 -1.06
N GLU A 306 21.90 -14.03 0.08
CA GLU A 306 20.96 -13.95 1.20
C GLU A 306 20.90 -12.53 1.79
N GLN A 307 22.06 -11.89 1.98
CA GLN A 307 22.14 -10.50 2.42
C GLN A 307 21.42 -9.56 1.44
N LYS A 308 21.71 -9.70 0.15
CA LYS A 308 21.11 -8.86 -0.88
C LYS A 308 19.59 -9.01 -0.96
N LEU A 309 19.08 -10.25 -0.84
CA LEU A 309 17.65 -10.55 -0.83
C LEU A 309 16.93 -10.09 0.46
N SER A 310 17.68 -9.79 1.51
CA SER A 310 17.16 -9.28 2.78
C SER A 310 17.12 -7.75 2.87
N ARG A 311 17.71 -7.05 1.90
CA ARG A 311 17.74 -5.59 1.87
C ARG A 311 16.39 -5.01 1.45
N VAL A 312 15.91 -4.10 2.26
CA VAL A 312 14.70 -3.30 2.00
C VAL A 312 14.98 -1.87 2.39
N HIS A 313 14.50 -0.93 1.60
CA HIS A 313 14.66 0.49 1.86
C HIS A 313 13.30 1.12 2.12
N MET A 314 13.29 2.15 2.97
CA MET A 314 12.10 2.95 3.23
C MET A 314 12.36 4.40 2.82
N ILE A 315 11.58 4.89 1.86
CA ILE A 315 11.57 6.32 1.51
C ILE A 315 10.45 7.02 2.28
N MET A 316 10.73 8.18 2.85
CA MET A 316 9.85 8.86 3.79
C MET A 316 9.67 10.32 3.40
N SER A 317 8.41 10.77 3.39
CA SER A 317 8.05 12.17 3.33
C SER A 317 7.88 12.73 4.73
N ALA A 318 8.71 13.69 5.12
CA ALA A 318 8.64 14.34 6.41
C ALA A 318 7.97 15.73 6.32
N ARG A 319 7.40 16.19 7.43
CA ARG A 319 6.87 17.55 7.56
C ARG A 319 8.03 18.55 7.59
N GLY A 320 8.44 19.07 6.54
CA GLY A 320 9.58 19.98 6.41
C GLY A 320 10.15 19.92 5.02
N SER A 321 9.37 19.31 4.12
CA SER A 321 9.62 19.17 2.70
C SER A 321 10.71 18.17 2.31
N GLN A 322 11.71 17.92 3.13
CA GLN A 322 12.81 16.99 2.82
C GLN A 322 12.33 15.54 2.76
N VAL A 323 12.79 14.80 1.77
CA VAL A 323 12.59 13.35 1.66
C VAL A 323 13.81 12.63 2.24
N TYR A 324 13.56 11.57 2.98
CA TYR A 324 14.59 10.76 3.64
C TYR A 324 14.48 9.29 3.23
N VAL A 325 15.59 8.56 3.36
CA VAL A 325 15.65 7.11 3.15
C VAL A 325 16.30 6.47 4.38
N ALA A 326 15.81 5.31 4.76
CA ALA A 326 16.43 4.43 5.75
C ALA A 326 16.57 3.03 5.17
N ASP A 327 17.59 2.31 5.57
CA ASP A 327 17.97 1.02 5.02
C ASP A 327 17.78 -0.09 6.06
N SER A 328 17.32 -1.25 5.62
CA SER A 328 17.22 -2.48 6.39
C SER A 328 18.00 -3.60 5.72
N GLU A 329 18.78 -4.34 6.50
CA GLU A 329 19.54 -5.53 6.05
C GLU A 329 18.87 -6.85 6.48
N ASP A 330 17.76 -6.79 7.22
CA ASP A 330 17.08 -7.92 7.85
C ASP A 330 15.58 -7.99 7.52
N ALA A 331 15.26 -7.61 6.29
CA ALA A 331 13.90 -7.61 5.74
C ALA A 331 12.90 -6.86 6.65
N GLY A 332 13.27 -5.66 7.07
CA GLY A 332 12.41 -4.74 7.79
C GLY A 332 12.32 -4.99 9.30
N SER A 333 13.10 -5.91 9.88
CA SER A 333 13.10 -6.08 11.33
C SER A 333 13.74 -4.88 12.04
N THR A 334 14.81 -4.34 11.44
CA THR A 334 15.47 -3.12 11.88
C THR A 334 15.80 -2.19 10.72
N PHE A 335 15.80 -0.88 10.96
CA PHE A 335 16.20 0.14 10.00
C PHE A 335 17.33 0.98 10.55
N SER A 336 18.20 1.43 9.63
CA SER A 336 19.26 2.38 9.90
C SER A 336 18.72 3.76 10.28
N GLU A 337 19.61 4.64 10.71
CA GLU A 337 19.33 6.07 10.76
C GLU A 337 18.95 6.59 9.36
N PRO A 338 17.96 7.49 9.27
CA PRO A 338 17.54 8.04 8.00
C PRO A 338 18.56 9.06 7.47
N TYR A 339 18.75 9.07 6.16
CA TYR A 339 19.56 10.07 5.46
C TYR A 339 18.74 10.82 4.42
N ALA A 340 19.05 12.09 4.18
CA ALA A 340 18.36 12.95 3.24
C ALA A 340 18.71 12.59 1.77
N VAL A 341 17.71 12.64 0.89
CA VAL A 341 17.90 12.55 -0.57
C VAL A 341 17.46 13.86 -1.23
N PRO A 342 18.01 14.23 -2.42
CA PRO A 342 17.71 15.51 -3.07
C PRO A 342 16.32 15.51 -3.73
N LEU A 343 15.32 15.19 -2.95
CA LEU A 343 13.90 15.34 -3.25
C LEU A 343 13.23 16.12 -2.14
N TYR A 344 12.32 17.00 -2.53
CA TYR A 344 11.51 17.81 -1.63
C TYR A 344 10.06 17.59 -1.95
N ASN A 345 9.24 17.37 -0.93
CA ASN A 345 7.82 17.06 -1.05
C ASN A 345 6.97 18.13 -0.38
N ASN A 346 5.94 18.56 -1.06
CA ASN A 346 4.94 19.49 -0.54
C ASN A 346 3.80 18.77 0.20
N LEU A 347 4.11 17.95 1.20
CA LEU A 347 3.16 17.31 2.14
C LEU A 347 2.02 16.47 1.50
N ALA A 348 2.12 16.13 0.21
CA ALA A 348 1.04 15.48 -0.53
C ALA A 348 1.07 13.94 -0.46
N GLY A 349 1.98 13.38 0.30
CA GLY A 349 2.26 11.95 0.32
C GLY A 349 3.15 11.52 -0.84
N ILE A 350 3.82 10.38 -0.66
CA ILE A 350 4.68 9.77 -1.67
C ILE A 350 4.37 8.27 -1.78
N ASP A 351 4.67 7.71 -2.93
CA ASP A 351 4.77 6.27 -3.10
C ASP A 351 5.90 5.93 -4.08
N CYS A 352 6.39 4.70 -4.04
CA CYS A 352 7.48 4.27 -4.90
C CYS A 352 7.31 2.82 -5.38
N VAL A 353 7.96 2.51 -6.50
CA VAL A 353 8.12 1.16 -7.04
C VAL A 353 9.50 1.02 -7.65
N THR A 354 10.01 -0.19 -7.72
CA THR A 354 11.21 -0.49 -8.49
C THR A 354 10.84 -1.15 -9.81
N TYR A 355 11.53 -0.76 -10.87
CA TYR A 355 11.39 -1.32 -12.21
C TYR A 355 12.72 -1.27 -12.94
N MET A 356 13.19 -2.40 -13.46
CA MET A 356 14.47 -2.53 -14.19
C MET A 356 15.65 -1.84 -13.47
N ASN A 357 15.91 -2.22 -12.22
CA ASN A 357 16.96 -1.65 -11.37
C ASN A 357 16.88 -0.12 -11.20
N ARG A 358 15.70 0.44 -11.28
CA ARG A 358 15.44 1.86 -11.08
C ARG A 358 14.32 2.06 -10.08
N LEU A 359 14.51 3.02 -9.21
CA LEU A 359 13.48 3.50 -8.29
C LEU A 359 12.64 4.56 -9.00
N LEU A 360 11.34 4.34 -9.06
CA LEU A 360 10.33 5.32 -9.46
C LEU A 360 9.66 5.86 -8.21
N VAL A 361 9.61 7.17 -8.03
CA VAL A 361 8.98 7.84 -6.88
C VAL A 361 7.92 8.80 -7.39
N CYS A 362 6.69 8.70 -6.90
CA CYS A 362 5.57 9.57 -7.24
C CYS A 362 5.19 10.43 -6.05
N GLY A 363 4.95 11.71 -6.32
CA GLY A 363 4.53 12.69 -5.33
C GLY A 363 4.47 14.10 -5.91
N LYS A 364 4.07 15.05 -5.10
CA LYS A 364 4.30 16.49 -5.40
C LYS A 364 5.74 16.82 -5.06
N LEU A 365 6.65 16.45 -5.95
CA LEU A 365 8.10 16.43 -5.73
C LEU A 365 8.80 17.47 -6.59
N VAL A 366 9.87 18.00 -6.06
CA VAL A 366 10.86 18.82 -6.78
C VAL A 366 12.27 18.42 -6.34
N THR A 367 13.26 18.62 -7.22
CA THR A 367 14.69 18.39 -6.89
C THR A 367 15.41 19.66 -6.42
N ASP A 368 14.74 20.80 -6.49
CA ASP A 368 15.23 22.11 -6.07
C ASP A 368 14.40 22.57 -4.85
N LYS A 369 15.05 22.76 -3.73
CA LYS A 369 14.42 23.17 -2.47
C LYS A 369 13.67 24.49 -2.60
N ASP A 370 14.22 25.44 -3.35
CA ASP A 370 13.64 26.76 -3.51
C ASP A 370 12.36 26.75 -4.33
N LYS A 371 12.08 25.65 -5.04
CA LYS A 371 10.83 25.40 -5.79
C LYS A 371 9.80 24.60 -4.97
N CYS A 372 10.13 24.19 -3.76
CA CYS A 372 9.22 23.48 -2.86
C CYS A 372 8.44 24.51 -2.03
N ASP A 373 7.51 25.22 -2.67
CA ASP A 373 6.65 26.16 -1.99
C ASP A 373 5.32 25.49 -1.60
N PRO A 374 4.98 25.41 -0.31
CA PRO A 374 3.71 24.86 0.15
C PRO A 374 2.48 25.57 -0.43
N GLU A 375 2.58 26.88 -0.73
CA GLU A 375 1.47 27.69 -1.24
C GLU A 375 1.39 27.68 -2.79
N ALA A 376 2.54 27.67 -3.47
CA ALA A 376 2.58 27.64 -4.94
C ALA A 376 2.24 26.24 -5.50
N GLY A 377 2.40 25.20 -4.66
CA GLY A 377 2.21 23.82 -5.05
C GLY A 377 3.34 23.32 -5.97
N ALA A 378 3.53 22.01 -5.99
CA ALA A 378 4.40 21.32 -6.92
C ALA A 378 3.54 20.46 -7.87
N PRO A 379 3.99 20.18 -9.09
CA PRO A 379 3.30 19.24 -9.97
C PRO A 379 3.26 17.85 -9.33
N LEU A 380 2.21 17.10 -9.60
CA LEU A 380 2.23 15.67 -9.30
C LEU A 380 3.04 14.98 -10.40
N ALA A 381 4.17 14.40 -10.05
CA ALA A 381 5.09 13.83 -11.01
C ALA A 381 5.72 12.52 -10.50
N ILE A 382 6.26 11.76 -11.45
CA ILE A 382 7.06 10.57 -11.21
C ILE A 382 8.52 10.92 -11.49
N TYR A 383 9.37 10.68 -10.52
CA TYR A 383 10.82 10.81 -10.62
C TYR A 383 11.46 9.44 -10.72
N VAL A 384 12.57 9.35 -11.42
CA VAL A 384 13.36 8.12 -11.58
C VAL A 384 14.76 8.31 -11.03
N SER A 385 15.25 7.26 -10.37
CA SER A 385 16.63 7.14 -9.88
C SER A 385 17.21 5.77 -10.23
N SER A 386 18.50 5.73 -10.55
CA SER A 386 19.26 4.49 -10.75
C SER A 386 20.12 4.11 -9.54
N ASP A 387 20.29 5.02 -8.59
CA ASP A 387 21.17 4.87 -7.43
C ASP A 387 20.46 5.13 -6.08
N GLY A 388 19.15 5.46 -6.12
CA GLY A 388 18.38 5.86 -4.94
C GLY A 388 18.77 7.23 -4.36
N ARG A 389 19.71 7.95 -5.00
CA ARG A 389 20.28 9.20 -4.50
C ARG A 389 20.14 10.38 -5.45
N SER A 390 20.16 10.13 -6.75
CA SER A 390 20.02 11.14 -7.80
C SER A 390 18.70 10.93 -8.52
N PHE A 391 17.90 11.99 -8.68
CA PHE A 391 16.55 11.89 -9.22
C PHE A 391 16.36 12.81 -10.40
N THR A 392 15.65 12.34 -11.42
CA THR A 392 15.21 13.13 -12.57
C THR A 392 13.72 12.93 -12.80
N GLU A 393 13.02 13.99 -13.23
CA GLU A 393 11.60 13.89 -13.59
C GLU A 393 11.45 12.95 -14.80
N LEU A 394 10.66 11.90 -14.64
CA LEU A 394 10.34 10.94 -15.71
C LEU A 394 9.04 11.30 -16.40
N LEU A 395 8.02 11.64 -15.62
CA LEU A 395 6.67 11.89 -16.14
C LEU A 395 5.94 12.86 -15.22
N ARG A 396 5.33 13.88 -15.80
CA ARG A 396 4.42 14.78 -15.11
C ARG A 396 2.99 14.26 -15.28
N LEU A 397 2.33 13.97 -14.16
CA LEU A 397 0.96 13.47 -14.14
C LEU A 397 -0.04 14.63 -14.19
N GLU A 398 0.18 15.65 -13.36
CA GLU A 398 -0.66 16.84 -13.25
C GLU A 398 0.23 18.08 -13.10
N ASP A 399 -0.12 19.14 -13.81
CA ASP A 399 0.70 20.37 -13.90
C ASP A 399 -0.04 21.61 -13.36
N GLU A 400 -1.22 21.45 -12.79
CA GLU A 400 -1.96 22.54 -12.17
C GLU A 400 -1.29 22.92 -10.82
N PRO A 401 -0.66 24.11 -10.73
CA PRO A 401 0.16 24.44 -9.56
C PRO A 401 -0.61 24.45 -8.24
N LYS A 402 -1.86 24.91 -8.27
CA LYS A 402 -2.76 24.97 -7.11
C LYS A 402 -3.72 23.77 -7.02
N GLY A 403 -3.59 22.81 -7.92
CA GLY A 403 -4.41 21.59 -7.93
C GLY A 403 -4.20 20.75 -6.68
N VAL A 404 -5.27 20.25 -6.11
CA VAL A 404 -5.24 19.38 -4.94
C VAL A 404 -5.14 17.94 -5.41
N PHE A 405 -3.95 17.56 -5.89
CA PHE A 405 -3.61 16.19 -6.27
C PHE A 405 -2.80 15.57 -5.15
N THR A 406 -3.33 14.56 -4.49
CA THR A 406 -2.72 14.00 -3.28
C THR A 406 -2.77 12.49 -3.26
N SER A 407 -2.02 11.91 -2.35
CA SER A 407 -2.08 10.49 -2.05
C SER A 407 -1.83 9.61 -3.27
N PRO A 408 -0.75 9.81 -4.03
CA PRO A 408 -0.41 8.93 -5.12
C PRO A 408 -0.12 7.51 -4.60
N TYR A 409 -0.44 6.54 -5.44
CA TYR A 409 -0.13 5.14 -5.21
C TYR A 409 0.25 4.50 -6.54
N MET A 410 1.29 3.68 -6.55
CA MET A 410 1.80 3.03 -7.74
C MET A 410 1.88 1.52 -7.56
N GLN A 411 1.65 0.79 -8.65
CA GLN A 411 1.96 -0.63 -8.77
C GLN A 411 2.62 -0.89 -10.13
N VAL A 412 3.49 -1.88 -10.20
CA VAL A 412 4.14 -2.27 -11.45
C VAL A 412 3.84 -3.74 -11.76
N ASP A 413 3.32 -3.97 -12.96
CA ASP A 413 3.28 -5.30 -13.58
C ASP A 413 4.53 -5.46 -14.45
N ARG A 414 5.53 -6.14 -13.89
CA ARG A 414 6.82 -6.35 -14.55
C ARG A 414 6.70 -7.24 -15.78
N ARG A 415 5.76 -8.18 -15.77
CA ARG A 415 5.56 -9.13 -16.87
C ARG A 415 5.06 -8.44 -18.14
N HIS A 416 4.16 -7.46 -17.97
CA HIS A 416 3.55 -6.74 -19.09
C HIS A 416 4.12 -5.34 -19.29
N HIS A 417 5.13 -4.96 -18.48
CA HIS A 417 5.77 -3.64 -18.49
C HIS A 417 4.75 -2.50 -18.29
N LEU A 418 3.84 -2.67 -17.32
CA LEU A 418 2.80 -1.69 -17.03
C LEU A 418 3.03 -1.05 -15.66
N LEU A 419 2.84 0.27 -15.61
CA LEU A 419 2.81 1.05 -14.39
C LEU A 419 1.38 1.53 -14.16
N TYR A 420 0.79 1.14 -13.04
CA TYR A 420 -0.51 1.56 -12.57
C TYR A 420 -0.33 2.67 -11.55
N VAL A 421 -1.04 3.77 -11.73
CA VAL A 421 -0.98 4.92 -10.84
C VAL A 421 -2.40 5.33 -10.47
N CYS A 422 -2.67 5.56 -9.20
CA CYS A 422 -3.87 6.28 -8.79
C CYS A 422 -3.55 7.40 -7.80
N TYR A 423 -4.41 8.37 -7.74
CA TYR A 423 -4.31 9.51 -6.83
C TYR A 423 -5.67 10.17 -6.62
N THR A 424 -5.76 10.93 -5.56
CA THR A 424 -6.91 11.76 -5.26
C THR A 424 -6.87 13.04 -6.09
N ASP A 425 -7.93 13.33 -6.82
CA ASP A 425 -8.14 14.53 -7.60
C ASP A 425 -9.15 15.44 -6.88
N HIS A 426 -8.65 16.55 -6.33
CA HIS A 426 -9.45 17.57 -5.60
C HIS A 426 -10.38 17.03 -4.51
N ARG A 427 -10.11 15.81 -4.00
CA ARG A 427 -10.99 15.06 -3.08
C ARG A 427 -12.39 14.78 -3.66
N LYS A 428 -12.58 14.95 -4.97
CA LYS A 428 -13.84 14.76 -5.71
C LYS A 428 -13.83 13.54 -6.62
N ALA A 429 -12.64 13.02 -6.92
CA ALA A 429 -12.48 11.81 -7.70
C ALA A 429 -11.21 11.06 -7.31
N ILE A 430 -11.21 9.76 -7.59
CA ILE A 430 -10.00 8.94 -7.62
C ILE A 430 -9.63 8.76 -9.10
N LYS A 431 -8.51 9.34 -9.50
CA LYS A 431 -8.00 9.21 -10.86
C LYS A 431 -7.07 8.01 -10.95
N ILE A 432 -7.23 7.23 -12.02
CA ILE A 432 -6.46 6.02 -12.28
C ILE A 432 -5.88 6.14 -13.68
N ARG A 433 -4.56 5.94 -13.80
CA ARG A 433 -3.83 6.01 -15.07
C ARG A 433 -2.92 4.79 -15.19
N ILE A 434 -2.83 4.22 -16.38
CA ILE A 434 -1.96 3.07 -16.68
C ILE A 434 -1.01 3.47 -17.79
N PHE A 435 0.26 3.19 -17.58
CA PHE A 435 1.33 3.53 -18.51
C PHE A 435 2.08 2.27 -18.92
N ARG A 436 2.47 2.20 -20.20
CA ARG A 436 3.43 1.21 -20.69
C ARG A 436 4.84 1.77 -20.52
N LEU A 437 5.69 0.96 -19.89
CA LEU A 437 7.11 1.26 -19.70
C LEU A 437 7.92 0.54 -20.78
N LEU A 438 8.64 1.29 -21.60
CA LEU A 438 9.47 0.75 -22.68
C LEU A 438 10.95 0.98 -22.37
N LYS A 439 11.77 -0.04 -22.55
CA LYS A 439 13.24 0.10 -22.51
C LYS A 439 13.67 0.82 -23.80
N SER A 440 14.30 1.97 -23.69
CA SER A 440 14.93 2.69 -24.81
C SER A 440 16.36 2.25 -25.00
#